data_d1d19ec6db0686ada0af31a7450539bf
#
_entry.id   d1d19ec6db0686ada0af31a7450539bf
#
_cell.length_a   1.000
_cell.length_b   1.000
_cell.length_c   1.000
_cell.angle_alpha   90.00
_cell.angle_beta   90.00
_cell.angle_gamma   90.00
#
_symmetry.space_group_name_H-M   'P 1'
#
loop_
_entity.id
_entity.type
_entity.pdbx_description
1 polymer ?
#
loop_
_entity_poly.entity_id
_entity_poly.type
_entity_poly.pdbx_seq_one_letter_code
_entity_poly.pdbx_strand_id
1 'polypeptide(L)'
;MSKTGIQQVFLVLAGVGIVLALYFFGDTKTRPVAEAKGPMQGGEMPNRTSTMSFDKLLELASGTLTKEQKDSVALLQKLADKSSANEKVKSLENLANLWARTQNLIVSAHYFEEAAKLDSTKDKWKTAGDYYFVGLQNTGDTAAKLFAGQRSFECYAAASRFDTSDTKLKVLEAVSLIDGVGNVMSGVLLLKEVEKTDPDNELMNVTLGRLAIVSGQYPKAITRLERTIKLYPKNTEAYFHLGEAYRATGQKNEAIKMFEKCKELEKSPSFQKQLDEYINQIKN
;
A
#
# COMPACT_ATOMS: atom_id res chain seq x y z
N MET A 1 5.02 -20.20 -12.39
CA MET A 1 4.80 -19.40 -11.17
C MET A 1 3.32 -19.30 -10.94
N SER A 2 2.84 -19.56 -9.72
CA SER A 2 1.40 -19.46 -9.40
C SER A 2 0.95 -17.98 -9.47
N LYS A 3 -0.34 -17.74 -9.82
CA LYS A 3 -0.93 -16.39 -9.86
C LYS A 3 -0.72 -15.60 -8.55
N THR A 4 -0.67 -16.28 -7.42
CA THR A 4 -0.38 -15.73 -6.09
C THR A 4 1.06 -15.22 -5.95
N GLY A 5 2.05 -15.85 -6.57
CA GLY A 5 3.45 -15.39 -6.51
C GLY A 5 3.68 -14.08 -7.28
N ILE A 6 2.96 -13.88 -8.39
CA ILE A 6 3.06 -12.64 -9.18
C ILE A 6 2.44 -11.45 -8.42
N GLN A 7 1.33 -11.65 -7.73
CA GLN A 7 0.69 -10.61 -6.93
C GLN A 7 1.53 -10.17 -5.72
N GLN A 8 2.22 -11.11 -5.06
CA GLN A 8 3.11 -10.80 -3.94
C GLN A 8 4.36 -10.03 -4.40
N VAL A 9 4.91 -10.35 -5.55
CA VAL A 9 6.07 -9.64 -6.13
C VAL A 9 5.70 -8.19 -6.49
N PHE A 10 4.51 -7.95 -7.05
CA PHE A 10 4.04 -6.59 -7.35
C PHE A 10 3.85 -5.73 -6.09
N LEU A 11 3.35 -6.28 -4.98
CA LEU A 11 3.16 -5.57 -3.71
C LEU A 11 4.50 -5.13 -3.10
N VAL A 12 5.51 -5.99 -3.14
CA VAL A 12 6.86 -5.68 -2.62
C VAL A 12 7.55 -4.61 -3.47
N LEU A 13 7.46 -4.71 -4.80
CA LEU A 13 8.09 -3.74 -5.72
C LEU A 13 7.49 -2.33 -5.58
N ALA A 14 6.19 -2.22 -5.36
CA ALA A 14 5.54 -0.93 -5.16
C ALA A 14 5.96 -0.28 -3.83
N GLY A 15 6.05 -1.03 -2.73
CA GLY A 15 6.47 -0.51 -1.42
C GLY A 15 7.91 0.02 -1.43
N VAL A 16 8.83 -0.76 -1.97
CA VAL A 16 10.25 -0.37 -2.06
C VAL A 16 10.46 0.78 -3.06
N GLY A 17 9.75 0.78 -4.19
CA GLY A 17 9.83 1.84 -5.19
C GLY A 17 9.39 3.20 -4.64
N ILE A 18 8.37 3.25 -3.79
CA ILE A 18 7.89 4.48 -3.16
C ILE A 18 8.93 5.02 -2.15
N VAL A 19 9.52 4.16 -1.33
CA VAL A 19 10.55 4.58 -0.37
C VAL A 19 11.77 5.14 -1.10
N LEU A 20 12.21 4.50 -2.18
CA LEU A 20 13.32 4.99 -3.00
C LEU A 20 12.96 6.29 -3.73
N ALA A 21 11.75 6.41 -4.29
CA ALA A 21 11.31 7.63 -4.95
C ALA A 21 11.20 8.82 -3.97
N LEU A 22 10.68 8.62 -2.77
CA LEU A 22 10.63 9.65 -1.73
C LEU A 22 12.04 10.06 -1.25
N TYR A 23 12.98 9.12 -1.23
CA TYR A 23 14.35 9.41 -0.84
C TYR A 23 15.14 10.18 -1.92
N PHE A 24 14.99 9.82 -3.20
CA PHE A 24 15.73 10.43 -4.30
C PHE A 24 15.11 11.71 -4.87
N PHE A 25 13.80 11.88 -4.75
CA PHE A 25 13.05 13.04 -5.27
C PHE A 25 12.37 13.89 -4.19
N GLY A 26 12.34 13.42 -2.93
CA GLY A 26 11.88 14.20 -1.79
C GLY A 26 12.96 15.14 -1.31
N ASP A 27 12.62 16.41 -1.09
CA ASP A 27 13.55 17.41 -0.51
C ASP A 27 13.82 17.05 0.97
N THR A 28 14.85 16.21 1.22
CA THR A 28 15.22 15.67 2.55
C THR A 28 16.05 16.62 3.38
N LYS A 29 15.93 17.93 3.19
CA LYS A 29 16.54 18.89 4.12
C LYS A 29 15.89 18.74 5.48
N THR A 30 16.65 18.21 6.43
CA THR A 30 16.28 18.16 7.85
C THR A 30 15.97 19.58 8.32
N ARG A 31 14.68 19.87 8.54
CA ARG A 31 14.28 21.07 9.27
C ARG A 31 14.80 20.91 10.71
N PRO A 32 15.42 21.94 11.31
CA PRO A 32 15.84 21.87 12.71
C PRO A 32 14.62 21.53 13.58
N VAL A 33 14.79 20.55 14.45
CA VAL A 33 13.78 20.15 15.44
C VAL A 33 13.51 21.36 16.33
N ALA A 34 12.36 21.99 16.17
CA ALA A 34 11.87 22.96 17.13
C ALA A 34 11.54 22.20 18.43
N GLU A 35 12.08 22.68 19.55
CA GLU A 35 11.84 22.13 20.88
C GLU A 35 10.33 21.95 21.14
N ALA A 36 9.96 20.74 21.52
CA ALA A 36 8.57 20.40 21.82
C ALA A 36 8.11 21.16 23.07
N LYS A 37 7.34 22.20 22.88
CA LYS A 37 6.59 22.87 23.96
C LYS A 37 5.24 22.18 24.15
N GLY A 38 5.07 21.49 25.28
CA GLY A 38 3.80 21.21 25.93
C GLY A 38 2.90 20.14 25.30
N PRO A 39 1.88 19.66 26.04
CA PRO A 39 0.94 18.67 25.52
C PRO A 39 0.11 19.28 24.39
N MET A 40 0.11 18.64 23.23
CA MET A 40 -0.70 19.02 22.08
C MET A 40 -2.19 18.96 22.45
N GLN A 41 -2.81 20.12 22.65
CA GLN A 41 -4.25 20.26 22.50
C GLN A 41 -4.60 19.84 21.06
N GLY A 42 -5.69 19.06 20.92
CA GLY A 42 -6.15 18.51 19.67
C GLY A 42 -6.25 19.58 18.58
N GLY A 43 -5.22 19.68 17.76
CA GLY A 43 -5.22 20.49 16.56
C GLY A 43 -6.13 19.82 15.54
N GLU A 44 -7.12 20.56 15.05
CA GLU A 44 -7.88 20.20 13.86
C GLU A 44 -6.92 19.79 12.75
N MET A 45 -7.14 18.59 12.20
CA MET A 45 -6.37 18.15 11.03
C MET A 45 -6.53 19.19 9.92
N PRO A 46 -5.46 19.57 9.21
CA PRO A 46 -5.61 20.43 8.04
C PRO A 46 -6.62 19.75 7.11
N ASN A 47 -7.67 20.48 6.81
CA ASN A 47 -8.76 20.06 5.95
C ASN A 47 -8.17 19.71 4.56
N ARG A 48 -7.76 18.45 4.36
CA ARG A 48 -7.30 17.91 3.05
C ARG A 48 -8.53 17.61 2.19
N THR A 49 -9.40 18.59 2.03
CA THR A 49 -10.63 18.51 1.26
C THR A 49 -10.37 18.78 -0.22
N SER A 50 -9.71 17.89 -0.87
CA SER A 50 -9.86 17.72 -2.31
C SER A 50 -9.64 16.25 -2.64
N THR A 51 -10.61 15.42 -2.28
CA THR A 51 -10.68 14.08 -2.85
C THR A 51 -11.08 14.20 -4.31
N MET A 52 -10.34 13.54 -5.18
CA MET A 52 -10.73 13.42 -6.58
C MET A 52 -12.05 12.63 -6.64
N SER A 53 -13.04 13.10 -7.41
CA SER A 53 -14.26 12.33 -7.62
C SER A 53 -14.00 11.11 -8.48
N PHE A 54 -14.82 10.06 -8.35
CA PHE A 54 -14.72 8.89 -9.21
C PHE A 54 -14.91 9.25 -10.68
N ASP A 55 -15.85 10.15 -10.99
CA ASP A 55 -16.10 10.61 -12.37
C ASP A 55 -14.84 11.22 -13.00
N LYS A 56 -14.08 12.00 -12.23
CA LYS A 56 -12.81 12.56 -12.71
C LYS A 56 -11.74 11.49 -12.93
N LEU A 57 -11.66 10.51 -12.04
CA LEU A 57 -10.77 9.34 -12.23
C LEU A 57 -11.14 8.55 -13.47
N LEU A 58 -12.45 8.32 -13.70
CA LEU A 58 -12.95 7.61 -14.86
C LEU A 58 -12.68 8.38 -16.17
N GLU A 59 -12.87 9.71 -16.16
CA GLU A 59 -12.54 10.57 -17.29
C GLU A 59 -11.07 10.46 -17.68
N LEU A 60 -10.16 10.61 -16.69
CA LEU A 60 -8.72 10.51 -16.90
C LEU A 60 -8.31 9.13 -17.41
N ALA A 61 -8.82 8.06 -16.79
CA ALA A 61 -8.56 6.69 -17.20
C ALA A 61 -9.08 6.41 -18.62
N SER A 62 -10.27 6.92 -18.97
CA SER A 62 -10.86 6.76 -20.30
C SER A 62 -10.02 7.45 -21.38
N GLY A 63 -9.33 8.54 -21.03
CA GLY A 63 -8.41 9.23 -21.92
C GLY A 63 -7.21 8.39 -22.36
N THR A 64 -6.82 7.40 -21.55
CA THR A 64 -5.66 6.52 -21.83
C THR A 64 -6.01 5.31 -22.71
N LEU A 65 -7.30 5.02 -22.93
CA LEU A 65 -7.77 3.85 -23.66
C LEU A 65 -7.66 4.00 -25.17
N THR A 66 -7.35 2.90 -25.85
CA THR A 66 -7.52 2.80 -27.31
C THR A 66 -8.99 2.81 -27.68
N LYS A 67 -9.29 2.98 -28.97
CA LYS A 67 -10.68 2.96 -29.48
C LYS A 67 -11.35 1.63 -29.16
N GLU A 68 -10.68 0.51 -29.42
CA GLU A 68 -11.20 -0.84 -29.18
C GLU A 68 -11.47 -1.10 -27.69
N GLN A 69 -10.62 -0.54 -26.81
CA GLN A 69 -10.84 -0.62 -25.36
C GLN A 69 -12.05 0.22 -24.94
N LYS A 70 -12.22 1.42 -25.48
CA LYS A 70 -13.40 2.27 -25.24
C LYS A 70 -14.69 1.57 -25.66
N ASP A 71 -14.70 0.97 -26.86
CA ASP A 71 -15.85 0.22 -27.36
C ASP A 71 -16.19 -0.97 -26.45
N SER A 72 -15.17 -1.68 -25.97
CA SER A 72 -15.33 -2.79 -25.01
C SER A 72 -15.87 -2.34 -23.67
N VAL A 73 -15.37 -1.22 -23.11
CA VAL A 73 -15.87 -0.62 -21.87
C VAL A 73 -17.34 -0.23 -22.04
N ALA A 74 -17.68 0.47 -23.13
CA ALA A 74 -19.05 0.91 -23.40
C ALA A 74 -20.03 -0.28 -23.54
N LEU A 75 -19.59 -1.37 -24.18
CA LEU A 75 -20.40 -2.59 -24.31
C LEU A 75 -20.64 -3.23 -22.93
N LEU A 76 -19.59 -3.41 -22.12
CA LEU A 76 -19.72 -4.02 -20.79
C LEU A 76 -20.54 -3.15 -19.83
N GLN A 77 -20.38 -1.83 -19.89
CA GLN A 77 -21.21 -0.89 -19.13
C GLN A 77 -22.69 -1.05 -19.49
N LYS A 78 -23.00 -1.03 -20.78
CA LYS A 78 -24.38 -1.23 -21.26
C LYS A 78 -24.96 -2.59 -20.86
N LEU A 79 -24.14 -3.64 -20.82
CA LEU A 79 -24.56 -4.96 -20.32
C LEU A 79 -24.86 -4.89 -18.82
N ALA A 80 -23.98 -4.29 -18.02
CA ALA A 80 -24.18 -4.11 -16.59
C ALA A 80 -25.46 -3.32 -16.25
N ASP A 81 -25.76 -2.27 -17.04
CA ASP A 81 -26.95 -1.43 -16.84
C ASP A 81 -28.26 -2.16 -17.16
N LYS A 82 -28.23 -3.12 -18.08
CA LYS A 82 -29.40 -3.87 -18.54
C LYS A 82 -29.60 -5.22 -17.87
N SER A 83 -28.62 -5.68 -17.12
CA SER A 83 -28.62 -7.02 -16.48
C SER A 83 -29.56 -7.10 -15.28
N SER A 84 -30.11 -8.30 -15.05
CA SER A 84 -30.74 -8.65 -13.76
C SER A 84 -29.70 -8.58 -12.62
N ALA A 85 -30.16 -8.56 -11.37
CA ALA A 85 -29.27 -8.38 -10.22
C ALA A 85 -28.07 -9.34 -10.20
N ASN A 86 -28.30 -10.64 -10.45
CA ASN A 86 -27.22 -11.65 -10.43
C ASN A 86 -26.27 -11.51 -11.62
N GLU A 87 -26.79 -11.18 -12.81
CA GLU A 87 -25.99 -10.97 -14.00
C GLU A 87 -25.21 -9.66 -13.92
N LYS A 88 -25.74 -8.67 -13.20
CA LYS A 88 -25.10 -7.38 -12.98
C LYS A 88 -23.78 -7.51 -12.22
N VAL A 89 -23.74 -8.36 -11.17
CA VAL A 89 -22.50 -8.66 -10.43
C VAL A 89 -21.41 -9.14 -11.39
N LYS A 90 -21.72 -10.15 -12.22
CA LYS A 90 -20.77 -10.70 -13.21
C LYS A 90 -20.33 -9.65 -14.25
N SER A 91 -21.27 -8.82 -14.71
CA SER A 91 -20.98 -7.75 -15.68
C SER A 91 -20.04 -6.70 -15.08
N LEU A 92 -20.25 -6.29 -13.81
CA LEU A 92 -19.37 -5.38 -13.08
C LEU A 92 -17.98 -5.97 -12.87
N GLU A 93 -17.88 -7.26 -12.49
CA GLU A 93 -16.60 -7.94 -12.36
C GLU A 93 -15.84 -8.03 -13.71
N ASN A 94 -16.55 -8.27 -14.81
CA ASN A 94 -15.95 -8.26 -16.15
C ASN A 94 -15.44 -6.86 -16.52
N LEU A 95 -16.20 -5.83 -16.20
CA LEU A 95 -15.81 -4.43 -16.43
C LEU A 95 -14.59 -4.06 -15.57
N ALA A 96 -14.58 -4.45 -14.29
CA ALA A 96 -13.45 -4.30 -13.39
C ALA A 96 -12.18 -4.97 -13.95
N ASN A 97 -12.30 -6.21 -14.41
CA ASN A 97 -11.19 -6.95 -15.02
C ASN A 97 -10.65 -6.28 -16.30
N LEU A 98 -11.52 -5.68 -17.11
CA LEU A 98 -11.07 -4.93 -18.28
C LEU A 98 -10.26 -3.71 -17.87
N TRP A 99 -10.73 -2.92 -16.89
CA TRP A 99 -9.99 -1.79 -16.35
C TRP A 99 -8.66 -2.18 -15.72
N ALA A 100 -8.60 -3.33 -15.03
CA ALA A 100 -7.36 -3.86 -14.47
C ALA A 100 -6.32 -4.17 -15.58
N ARG A 101 -6.77 -4.76 -16.70
CA ARG A 101 -5.88 -5.06 -17.85
C ARG A 101 -5.31 -3.79 -18.50
N THR A 102 -6.03 -2.68 -18.41
CA THR A 102 -5.55 -1.38 -18.89
C THR A 102 -4.75 -0.61 -17.86
N GLN A 103 -4.38 -1.24 -16.74
CA GLN A 103 -3.63 -0.66 -15.61
C GLN A 103 -4.35 0.48 -14.86
N ASN A 104 -5.64 0.65 -15.08
CA ASN A 104 -6.46 1.64 -14.40
C ASN A 104 -7.06 1.04 -13.11
N LEU A 105 -6.20 0.74 -12.14
CA LEU A 105 -6.53 -0.08 -10.98
C LEU A 105 -7.55 0.55 -10.03
N ILE A 106 -7.54 1.88 -9.86
CA ILE A 106 -8.52 2.58 -9.01
C ILE A 106 -9.92 2.51 -9.62
N VAL A 107 -10.03 2.64 -10.94
CA VAL A 107 -11.31 2.48 -11.66
C VAL A 107 -11.78 1.03 -11.61
N SER A 108 -10.85 0.08 -11.78
CA SER A 108 -11.12 -1.35 -11.61
C SER A 108 -11.68 -1.66 -10.22
N ALA A 109 -11.05 -1.14 -9.16
CA ALA A 109 -11.45 -1.31 -7.78
C ALA A 109 -12.88 -0.83 -7.52
N HIS A 110 -13.26 0.30 -8.10
CA HIS A 110 -14.62 0.82 -7.98
C HIS A 110 -15.67 -0.16 -8.51
N TYR A 111 -15.44 -0.76 -9.67
CA TYR A 111 -16.39 -1.73 -10.22
C TYR A 111 -16.41 -3.05 -9.42
N PHE A 112 -15.29 -3.49 -8.84
CA PHE A 112 -15.29 -4.59 -7.86
C PHE A 112 -16.05 -4.23 -6.60
N GLU A 113 -15.95 -3.00 -6.11
CA GLU A 113 -16.71 -2.51 -4.97
C GLU A 113 -18.20 -2.48 -5.26
N GLU A 114 -18.61 -1.98 -6.44
CA GLU A 114 -20.03 -2.00 -6.84
C GLU A 114 -20.56 -3.44 -6.94
N ALA A 115 -19.76 -4.40 -7.41
CA ALA A 115 -20.12 -5.82 -7.38
C ALA A 115 -20.25 -6.35 -5.95
N ALA A 116 -19.34 -5.97 -5.03
CA ALA A 116 -19.38 -6.35 -3.62
C ALA A 116 -20.58 -5.76 -2.86
N LYS A 117 -21.09 -4.60 -3.27
CA LYS A 117 -22.32 -4.01 -2.72
C LYS A 117 -23.57 -4.79 -3.08
N LEU A 118 -23.60 -5.43 -4.26
CA LEU A 118 -24.72 -6.22 -4.73
C LEU A 118 -24.70 -7.66 -4.21
N ASP A 119 -23.51 -8.24 -4.12
CA ASP A 119 -23.29 -9.61 -3.61
C ASP A 119 -22.18 -9.58 -2.56
N SER A 120 -22.60 -9.27 -1.33
CA SER A 120 -21.70 -8.94 -0.24
C SER A 120 -21.07 -10.19 0.36
N THR A 121 -19.78 -10.41 0.03
CA THR A 121 -18.96 -11.47 0.63
C THR A 121 -17.61 -10.91 1.08
N LYS A 122 -16.95 -11.61 2.04
CA LYS A 122 -15.61 -11.26 2.51
C LYS A 122 -14.63 -11.07 1.34
N ASP A 123 -14.62 -12.04 0.42
CA ASP A 123 -13.64 -12.07 -0.68
C ASP A 123 -13.87 -10.95 -1.70
N LYS A 124 -15.12 -10.59 -1.98
CA LYS A 124 -15.43 -9.49 -2.91
C LYS A 124 -15.01 -8.15 -2.32
N TRP A 125 -15.34 -7.88 -1.06
CA TRP A 125 -14.89 -6.67 -0.37
C TRP A 125 -13.36 -6.59 -0.28
N LYS A 126 -12.72 -7.72 0.07
CA LYS A 126 -11.26 -7.79 0.10
C LYS A 126 -10.66 -7.54 -1.28
N THR A 127 -11.23 -8.13 -2.34
CA THR A 127 -10.76 -7.91 -3.73
C THR A 127 -10.83 -6.42 -4.10
N ALA A 128 -11.93 -5.74 -3.83
CA ALA A 128 -12.05 -4.31 -4.08
C ALA A 128 -10.99 -3.52 -3.29
N GLY A 129 -10.81 -3.84 -2.02
CA GLY A 129 -9.77 -3.24 -1.17
C GLY A 129 -8.37 -3.46 -1.72
N ASP A 130 -8.03 -4.66 -2.17
CA ASP A 130 -6.73 -4.99 -2.76
C ASP A 130 -6.45 -4.15 -4.02
N TYR A 131 -7.43 -4.00 -4.90
CA TYR A 131 -7.27 -3.20 -6.13
C TYR A 131 -7.13 -1.70 -5.83
N TYR A 132 -7.89 -1.16 -4.87
CA TYR A 132 -7.70 0.21 -4.41
C TYR A 132 -6.32 0.40 -3.78
N PHE A 133 -5.87 -0.54 -2.94
CA PHE A 133 -4.57 -0.47 -2.29
C PHE A 133 -3.41 -0.50 -3.29
N VAL A 134 -3.47 -1.38 -4.29
CA VAL A 134 -2.47 -1.41 -5.36
C VAL A 134 -2.55 -0.14 -6.23
N GLY A 135 -3.74 0.36 -6.51
CA GLY A 135 -3.95 1.62 -7.22
C GLY A 135 -3.37 2.83 -6.49
N LEU A 136 -3.56 2.90 -5.18
CA LEU A 136 -2.95 3.90 -4.28
C LEU A 136 -1.42 3.91 -4.39
N GLN A 137 -0.79 2.75 -4.47
CA GLN A 137 0.66 2.64 -4.57
C GLN A 137 1.21 3.02 -5.95
N ASN A 138 0.41 2.86 -7.00
CA ASN A 138 0.82 3.08 -8.39
C ASN A 138 0.50 4.49 -8.93
N THR A 139 -0.26 5.31 -8.20
CA THR A 139 -0.56 6.68 -8.64
C THR A 139 0.40 7.70 -8.03
N GLY A 140 0.87 8.65 -8.83
CA GLY A 140 1.60 9.84 -8.38
C GLY A 140 0.71 10.98 -7.89
N ASP A 141 -0.60 10.95 -8.21
CA ASP A 141 -1.56 11.99 -7.86
C ASP A 141 -2.01 11.89 -6.41
N THR A 142 -1.82 12.94 -5.63
CA THR A 142 -2.15 12.96 -4.19
C THR A 142 -3.66 12.84 -3.92
N ALA A 143 -4.50 13.43 -4.77
CA ALA A 143 -5.95 13.35 -4.56
C ALA A 143 -6.48 11.96 -4.92
N ALA A 144 -5.94 11.32 -5.96
CA ALA A 144 -6.22 9.94 -6.31
C ALA A 144 -5.72 8.96 -5.22
N LYS A 145 -4.54 9.23 -4.62
CA LYS A 145 -4.04 8.47 -3.46
C LYS A 145 -5.00 8.53 -2.28
N LEU A 146 -5.45 9.72 -1.93
CA LEU A 146 -6.39 9.91 -0.82
C LEU A 146 -7.71 9.19 -1.07
N PHE A 147 -8.26 9.32 -2.29
CA PHE A 147 -9.47 8.61 -2.70
C PHE A 147 -9.29 7.09 -2.58
N ALA A 148 -8.24 6.55 -3.19
CA ALA A 148 -7.98 5.11 -3.19
C ALA A 148 -7.70 4.58 -1.77
N GLY A 149 -6.96 5.32 -0.94
CA GLY A 149 -6.69 4.96 0.45
C GLY A 149 -7.94 4.91 1.31
N GLN A 150 -8.81 5.91 1.20
CA GLN A 150 -10.08 5.94 1.91
C GLN A 150 -10.99 4.77 1.48
N ARG A 151 -11.11 4.52 0.18
CA ARG A 151 -11.93 3.41 -0.35
C ARG A 151 -11.34 2.05 0.01
N SER A 152 -10.01 1.89 -0.03
CA SER A 152 -9.32 0.68 0.40
C SER A 152 -9.62 0.35 1.87
N PHE A 153 -9.50 1.35 2.76
CA PHE A 153 -9.86 1.22 4.17
C PHE A 153 -11.31 0.77 4.35
N GLU A 154 -12.27 1.43 3.68
CA GLU A 154 -13.69 1.11 3.77
C GLU A 154 -13.99 -0.32 3.29
N CYS A 155 -13.37 -0.77 2.22
CA CYS A 155 -13.52 -2.11 1.68
C CYS A 155 -12.95 -3.17 2.63
N TYR A 156 -11.76 -2.97 3.19
CA TYR A 156 -11.21 -3.90 4.18
C TYR A 156 -12.03 -3.93 5.47
N ALA A 157 -12.49 -2.78 5.95
CA ALA A 157 -13.39 -2.71 7.10
C ALA A 157 -14.73 -3.45 6.83
N ALA A 158 -15.26 -3.38 5.60
CA ALA A 158 -16.43 -4.17 5.21
C ALA A 158 -16.12 -5.68 5.19
N ALA A 159 -14.96 -6.09 4.66
CA ALA A 159 -14.53 -7.49 4.67
C ALA A 159 -14.32 -8.03 6.10
N SER A 160 -13.75 -7.22 7.01
CA SER A 160 -13.51 -7.60 8.41
C SER A 160 -14.80 -7.88 9.21
N ARG A 161 -15.94 -7.36 8.77
CA ARG A 161 -17.24 -7.67 9.42
C ARG A 161 -17.66 -9.14 9.26
N PHE A 162 -17.16 -9.81 8.22
CA PHE A 162 -17.43 -11.24 8.01
C PHE A 162 -16.55 -12.14 8.88
N ASP A 163 -15.38 -11.64 9.30
CA ASP A 163 -14.46 -12.36 10.16
C ASP A 163 -13.63 -11.37 10.99
N THR A 164 -14.12 -11.08 12.18
CA THR A 164 -13.50 -10.11 13.09
C THR A 164 -12.19 -10.61 13.71
N SER A 165 -11.86 -11.89 13.54
CA SER A 165 -10.61 -12.50 14.00
C SER A 165 -9.48 -12.44 12.95
N ASP A 166 -9.80 -12.07 11.70
CA ASP A 166 -8.82 -11.98 10.62
C ASP A 166 -7.85 -10.81 10.84
N THR A 167 -6.72 -11.12 11.48
CA THR A 167 -5.65 -10.13 11.76
C THR A 167 -5.07 -9.53 10.49
N LYS A 168 -5.06 -10.26 9.37
CA LYS A 168 -4.54 -9.77 8.09
C LYS A 168 -5.40 -8.63 7.54
N LEU A 169 -6.73 -8.77 7.59
CA LEU A 169 -7.63 -7.71 7.16
C LEU A 169 -7.47 -6.46 8.04
N LYS A 170 -7.39 -6.62 9.37
CA LYS A 170 -7.15 -5.49 10.29
C LYS A 170 -5.82 -4.76 10.00
N VAL A 171 -4.78 -5.50 9.65
CA VAL A 171 -3.51 -4.88 9.25
C VAL A 171 -3.65 -4.12 7.93
N LEU A 172 -4.38 -4.66 6.95
CA LEU A 172 -4.64 -3.98 5.68
C LEU A 172 -5.48 -2.70 5.86
N GLU A 173 -6.49 -2.73 6.75
CA GLU A 173 -7.21 -1.52 7.19
C GLU A 173 -6.25 -0.46 7.74
N ALA A 174 -5.40 -0.87 8.68
CA ALA A 174 -4.44 0.02 9.32
C ALA A 174 -3.44 0.63 8.32
N VAL A 175 -2.90 -0.17 7.41
CA VAL A 175 -1.95 0.30 6.39
C VAL A 175 -2.64 1.26 5.41
N SER A 176 -3.91 1.00 5.03
CA SER A 176 -4.68 1.92 4.20
C SER A 176 -4.90 3.29 4.86
N LEU A 177 -5.14 3.32 6.18
CA LEU A 177 -5.22 4.56 6.95
C LEU A 177 -3.88 5.30 6.99
N ILE A 178 -2.78 4.58 7.19
CA ILE A 178 -1.42 5.15 7.31
C ILE A 178 -0.96 5.71 5.97
N ASP A 179 -0.93 4.88 4.94
CA ASP A 179 -0.28 5.17 3.66
C ASP A 179 -1.22 5.88 2.67
N GLY A 180 -2.51 5.61 2.76
CA GLY A 180 -3.51 6.18 1.87
C GLY A 180 -4.14 7.46 2.41
N VAL A 181 -4.68 7.41 3.61
CA VAL A 181 -5.40 8.54 4.21
C VAL A 181 -4.45 9.51 4.94
N GLY A 182 -3.28 9.02 5.38
CA GLY A 182 -2.35 9.78 6.21
C GLY A 182 -2.79 9.89 7.68
N ASN A 183 -3.76 9.09 8.10
CA ASN A 183 -4.20 8.99 9.49
C ASN A 183 -3.34 7.97 10.25
N VAL A 184 -2.07 8.34 10.46
CA VAL A 184 -1.07 7.45 11.07
C VAL A 184 -1.47 7.01 12.46
N MET A 185 -2.05 7.91 13.28
CA MET A 185 -2.42 7.59 14.65
C MET A 185 -3.49 6.49 14.72
N SER A 186 -4.57 6.62 13.95
CA SER A 186 -5.64 5.61 13.92
C SER A 186 -5.12 4.28 13.40
N GLY A 187 -4.29 4.29 12.35
CA GLY A 187 -3.69 3.07 11.82
C GLY A 187 -2.77 2.39 12.84
N VAL A 188 -1.93 3.14 13.56
CA VAL A 188 -1.08 2.58 14.63
C VAL A 188 -1.92 1.97 15.76
N LEU A 189 -3.04 2.58 16.14
CA LEU A 189 -3.94 2.00 17.15
C LEU A 189 -4.48 0.63 16.71
N LEU A 190 -4.92 0.49 15.46
CA LEU A 190 -5.35 -0.80 14.90
C LEU A 190 -4.21 -1.84 14.90
N LEU A 191 -3.00 -1.44 14.50
CA LEU A 191 -1.83 -2.34 14.54
C LEU A 191 -1.50 -2.77 15.97
N LYS A 192 -1.67 -1.90 16.95
CA LYS A 192 -1.47 -2.24 18.37
C LYS A 192 -2.53 -3.23 18.93
N GLU A 193 -3.73 -3.22 18.40
CA GLU A 193 -4.73 -4.24 18.72
C GLU A 193 -4.33 -5.60 18.11
N VAL A 194 -3.89 -5.62 16.86
CA VAL A 194 -3.39 -6.84 16.21
C VAL A 194 -2.18 -7.40 16.96
N GLU A 195 -1.25 -6.55 17.43
CA GLU A 195 -0.05 -6.96 18.15
C GLU A 195 -0.37 -7.79 19.42
N LYS A 196 -1.54 -7.58 20.05
CA LYS A 196 -1.96 -8.34 21.24
C LYS A 196 -2.33 -9.80 20.93
N THR A 197 -2.86 -10.06 19.74
CA THR A 197 -3.38 -11.38 19.33
C THR A 197 -2.50 -12.08 18.31
N ASP A 198 -1.75 -11.33 17.51
CA ASP A 198 -0.86 -11.83 16.47
C ASP A 198 0.46 -11.02 16.47
N PRO A 199 1.29 -11.16 17.52
CA PRO A 199 2.51 -10.35 17.71
C PRO A 199 3.56 -10.59 16.62
N ASP A 200 3.47 -11.71 15.93
CA ASP A 200 4.38 -12.09 14.84
C ASP A 200 3.85 -11.78 13.46
N ASN A 201 2.74 -11.06 13.32
CA ASN A 201 2.21 -10.69 12.03
C ASN A 201 3.25 -9.95 11.19
N GLU A 202 3.55 -10.48 10.00
CA GLU A 202 4.62 -10.02 9.12
C GLU A 202 4.43 -8.56 8.71
N LEU A 203 3.29 -8.26 8.07
CA LEU A 203 2.99 -6.91 7.54
C LEU A 203 2.90 -5.87 8.65
N MET A 204 2.29 -6.21 9.79
CA MET A 204 2.24 -5.33 10.96
C MET A 204 3.64 -4.97 11.44
N ASN A 205 4.52 -5.97 11.59
CA ASN A 205 5.86 -5.74 12.12
C ASN A 205 6.73 -4.92 11.16
N VAL A 206 6.62 -5.15 9.85
CA VAL A 206 7.28 -4.32 8.84
C VAL A 206 6.77 -2.88 8.91
N THR A 207 5.46 -2.69 8.94
CA THR A 207 4.84 -1.35 9.00
C THR A 207 5.24 -0.58 10.26
N LEU A 208 5.16 -1.21 11.44
CA LEU A 208 5.58 -0.59 12.70
C LEU A 208 7.09 -0.33 12.75
N GLY A 209 7.90 -1.20 12.14
CA GLY A 209 9.35 -1.00 11.98
C GLY A 209 9.66 0.23 11.14
N ARG A 210 9.01 0.36 9.98
CA ARG A 210 9.10 1.53 9.09
C ARG A 210 8.68 2.82 9.81
N LEU A 211 7.56 2.81 10.52
CA LEU A 211 7.09 3.97 11.28
C LEU A 211 8.05 4.35 12.42
N ALA A 212 8.68 3.38 13.06
CA ALA A 212 9.69 3.62 14.07
C ALA A 212 10.94 4.31 13.48
N ILE A 213 11.34 3.98 12.25
CA ILE A 213 12.42 4.67 11.54
C ILE A 213 12.03 6.13 11.26
N VAL A 214 10.83 6.36 10.71
CA VAL A 214 10.32 7.71 10.39
C VAL A 214 10.24 8.59 11.65
N SER A 215 9.94 8.00 12.80
CA SER A 215 9.88 8.72 14.09
C SER A 215 11.21 8.77 14.85
N GLY A 216 12.32 8.31 14.26
CA GLY A 216 13.66 8.32 14.88
C GLY A 216 13.86 7.28 15.98
N GLN A 217 12.94 6.34 16.16
CA GLN A 217 13.01 5.29 17.16
C GLN A 217 13.82 4.09 16.64
N TYR A 218 15.02 4.33 16.12
CA TYR A 218 15.86 3.33 15.45
C TYR A 218 16.12 2.06 16.27
N PRO A 219 16.42 2.09 17.58
CA PRO A 219 16.62 0.86 18.34
C PRO A 219 15.38 -0.04 18.34
N LYS A 220 14.18 0.54 18.45
CA LYS A 220 12.93 -0.23 18.37
C LYS A 220 12.69 -0.82 16.98
N ALA A 221 13.01 -0.04 15.93
CA ALA A 221 12.92 -0.51 14.55
C ALA A 221 13.83 -1.71 14.33
N ILE A 222 15.11 -1.61 14.73
CA ILE A 222 16.10 -2.69 14.62
C ILE A 222 15.60 -3.96 15.31
N THR A 223 15.26 -3.89 16.60
CA THR A 223 14.79 -5.05 17.37
C THR A 223 13.58 -5.73 16.70
N ARG A 224 12.62 -4.93 16.21
CA ARG A 224 11.42 -5.46 15.56
C ARG A 224 11.73 -6.11 14.20
N LEU A 225 12.50 -5.44 13.37
CA LEU A 225 12.83 -5.91 12.02
C LEU A 225 13.80 -7.09 12.03
N GLU A 226 14.75 -7.15 12.98
CA GLU A 226 15.59 -8.35 13.19
C GLU A 226 14.74 -9.58 13.54
N ARG A 227 13.73 -9.43 14.40
CA ARG A 227 12.77 -10.51 14.67
C ARG A 227 11.99 -10.88 13.41
N THR A 228 11.56 -9.88 12.64
CA THR A 228 10.80 -10.11 11.41
C THR A 228 11.59 -10.91 10.37
N ILE A 229 12.85 -10.56 10.10
CA ILE A 229 13.66 -11.32 9.13
C ILE A 229 14.01 -12.73 9.62
N LYS A 230 14.03 -12.96 10.93
CA LYS A 230 14.22 -14.28 11.51
C LYS A 230 13.03 -15.20 11.24
N LEU A 231 11.80 -14.68 11.37
CA LEU A 231 10.54 -15.40 11.15
C LEU A 231 10.21 -15.49 9.65
N TYR A 232 10.52 -14.45 8.91
CA TYR A 232 10.19 -14.28 7.49
C TYR A 232 11.46 -13.96 6.66
N PRO A 233 12.37 -14.94 6.47
CA PRO A 233 13.69 -14.72 5.87
C PRO A 233 13.66 -14.37 4.37
N LYS A 234 12.47 -14.33 3.77
CA LYS A 234 12.27 -13.92 2.36
C LYS A 234 11.60 -12.55 2.24
N ASN A 235 11.35 -11.85 3.35
CA ASN A 235 10.73 -10.54 3.32
C ASN A 235 11.76 -9.46 2.96
N THR A 236 11.80 -9.08 1.68
CA THR A 236 12.75 -8.07 1.16
C THR A 236 12.53 -6.69 1.80
N GLU A 237 11.28 -6.32 2.08
CA GLU A 237 10.93 -5.03 2.69
C GLU A 237 11.48 -4.92 4.12
N ALA A 238 11.40 -6.01 4.91
CA ALA A 238 11.97 -6.06 6.26
C ALA A 238 13.49 -5.87 6.24
N TYR A 239 14.20 -6.53 5.30
CA TYR A 239 15.64 -6.32 5.13
C TYR A 239 15.97 -4.90 4.72
N PHE A 240 15.21 -4.33 3.79
CA PHE A 240 15.42 -2.95 3.35
C PHE A 240 15.29 -1.96 4.51
N HIS A 241 14.19 -2.03 5.27
CA HIS A 241 13.98 -1.16 6.41
C HIS A 241 14.99 -1.38 7.53
N LEU A 242 15.42 -2.63 7.76
CA LEU A 242 16.48 -2.91 8.73
C LEU A 242 17.80 -2.26 8.29
N GLY A 243 18.14 -2.35 7.01
CA GLY A 243 19.28 -1.63 6.44
C GLY A 243 19.22 -0.14 6.66
N GLU A 244 18.04 0.47 6.45
CA GLU A 244 17.80 1.90 6.73
C GLU A 244 18.00 2.25 8.22
N ALA A 245 17.50 1.41 9.13
CA ALA A 245 17.67 1.63 10.57
C ALA A 245 19.15 1.54 10.98
N TYR A 246 19.90 0.57 10.47
CA TYR A 246 21.33 0.45 10.71
C TYR A 246 22.11 1.62 10.11
N ARG A 247 21.76 2.06 8.88
CA ARG A 247 22.37 3.24 8.27
C ARG A 247 22.15 4.48 9.13
N ALA A 248 20.92 4.71 9.60
CA ALA A 248 20.56 5.86 10.43
C ALA A 248 21.29 5.89 11.79
N THR A 249 21.72 4.73 12.29
CA THR A 249 22.51 4.58 13.54
C THR A 249 24.02 4.48 13.30
N GLY A 250 24.50 4.70 12.06
CA GLY A 250 25.93 4.69 11.71
C GLY A 250 26.53 3.28 11.57
N GLN A 251 25.73 2.23 11.62
CA GLN A 251 26.15 0.84 11.48
C GLN A 251 26.25 0.48 9.98
N LYS A 252 27.23 1.11 9.28
CA LYS A 252 27.36 1.03 7.82
C LYS A 252 27.50 -0.41 7.29
N ASN A 253 28.28 -1.25 7.95
CA ASN A 253 28.52 -2.61 7.52
C ASN A 253 27.26 -3.50 7.59
N GLU A 254 26.50 -3.35 8.69
CA GLU A 254 25.25 -4.05 8.91
C GLU A 254 24.21 -3.59 7.88
N ALA A 255 24.11 -2.27 7.62
CA ALA A 255 23.24 -1.73 6.60
C ALA A 255 23.52 -2.33 5.22
N ILE A 256 24.80 -2.36 4.80
CA ILE A 256 25.21 -2.94 3.51
C ILE A 256 24.82 -4.43 3.43
N LYS A 257 25.03 -5.22 4.49
CA LYS A 257 24.64 -6.63 4.52
C LYS A 257 23.14 -6.80 4.28
N MET A 258 22.32 -5.94 4.85
CA MET A 258 20.86 -6.02 4.69
C MET A 258 20.46 -5.65 3.25
N PHE A 259 21.05 -4.63 2.65
CA PHE A 259 20.78 -4.27 1.26
C PHE A 259 21.29 -5.32 0.25
N GLU A 260 22.44 -5.94 0.51
CA GLU A 260 22.89 -7.10 -0.32
C GLU A 260 21.89 -8.26 -0.21
N LYS A 261 21.30 -8.49 0.98
CA LYS A 261 20.26 -9.50 1.14
C LYS A 261 19.00 -9.16 0.34
N CYS A 262 18.61 -7.89 0.26
CA CYS A 262 17.52 -7.45 -0.63
C CYS A 262 17.83 -7.82 -2.10
N LYS A 263 19.06 -7.61 -2.56
CA LYS A 263 19.50 -7.96 -3.92
C LYS A 263 19.48 -9.48 -4.19
N GLU A 264 19.76 -10.30 -3.17
CA GLU A 264 19.65 -11.75 -3.30
C GLU A 264 18.20 -12.20 -3.48
N LEU A 265 17.26 -11.53 -2.82
CA LEU A 265 15.84 -11.89 -2.81
C LEU A 265 15.07 -11.33 -4.01
N GLU A 266 15.42 -10.12 -4.47
CA GLU A 266 14.77 -9.44 -5.59
C GLU A 266 15.75 -9.27 -6.77
N LYS A 267 15.40 -9.87 -7.92
CA LYS A 267 16.30 -9.98 -9.10
C LYS A 267 15.96 -9.01 -10.23
N SER A 268 15.02 -8.08 -10.03
CA SER A 268 14.72 -7.12 -11.09
C SER A 268 15.93 -6.21 -11.37
N PRO A 269 16.34 -6.03 -12.65
CA PRO A 269 17.55 -5.27 -12.98
C PRO A 269 17.51 -3.82 -12.50
N SER A 270 16.32 -3.19 -12.54
CA SER A 270 16.14 -1.82 -12.07
C SER A 270 16.37 -1.70 -10.57
N PHE A 271 15.81 -2.61 -9.78
CA PHE A 271 16.00 -2.66 -8.33
C PHE A 271 17.48 -2.92 -7.96
N GLN A 272 18.12 -3.88 -8.64
CA GLN A 272 19.53 -4.19 -8.43
C GLN A 272 20.41 -2.95 -8.63
N LYS A 273 20.22 -2.24 -9.75
CA LYS A 273 20.98 -1.02 -10.08
C LYS A 273 20.78 0.08 -9.03
N GLN A 274 19.51 0.34 -8.65
CA GLN A 274 19.21 1.37 -7.63
C GLN A 274 19.87 1.03 -6.30
N LEU A 275 19.83 -0.23 -5.91
CA LEU A 275 20.39 -0.64 -4.63
C LEU A 275 21.92 -0.64 -4.65
N ASP A 276 22.57 -0.95 -5.80
CA ASP A 276 24.02 -0.80 -5.97
C ASP A 276 24.46 0.67 -5.83
N GLU A 277 23.75 1.58 -6.47
CA GLU A 277 24.00 3.01 -6.34
C GLU A 277 23.87 3.46 -4.88
N TYR A 278 22.85 2.98 -4.18
CA TYR A 278 22.61 3.29 -2.78
C TYR A 278 23.70 2.74 -1.85
N ILE A 279 24.10 1.48 -2.02
CA ILE A 279 25.19 0.86 -1.25
C ILE A 279 26.51 1.63 -1.47
N ASN A 280 26.79 2.07 -2.70
CA ASN A 280 27.98 2.86 -2.99
C ASN A 280 28.00 4.21 -2.28
N GLN A 281 26.82 4.87 -2.13
CA GLN A 281 26.72 6.10 -1.34
C GLN A 281 26.99 5.88 0.16
N ILE A 282 26.66 4.69 0.71
CA ILE A 282 26.94 4.37 2.11
C ILE A 282 28.42 4.09 2.35
N LYS A 283 29.12 3.51 1.34
CA LYS A 283 30.55 3.18 1.43
C LYS A 283 31.43 4.43 1.42
N ASN A 284 31.01 5.45 0.70
CA ASN A 284 31.71 6.74 0.60
C ASN A 284 31.34 7.67 1.77
#